data_5582f2fc166f90e74be8b5629efbe769
#
_entry.id   5582f2fc166f90e74be8b5629efbe769
#
_cell.length_a   1.000
_cell.length_b   1.000
_cell.length_c   1.000
_cell.angle_alpha   90.00
_cell.angle_beta   90.00
_cell.angle_gamma   90.00
#
_symmetry.space_group_name_H-M   'P 1'
#
loop_
_entity.id
_entity.type
_entity.pdbx_description
1 polymer ?
#
loop_
_entity_poly.entity_id
_entity_poly.type
_entity_poly.pdbx_seq_one_letter_code
_entity_poly.pdbx_strand_id
1 'polypeptide(L)'
;MKYIFVALSFLFSLSSFAASHKEYPAKGNTTITVFNKENIHYAPSSLGNYNAAGADGVIRLVNGRIILKKIHVPHYERDVKVYIKTTVASNGDRWDKSGSVFVLPKKSAVNLMTIAEGKNRFPAVDSLKYEKLVGVVAGKDYVPTLELMRFMTPFGVGYYSSPDNQLSAKRRPIYIPKWADCVEWQQDITDRYSALEDEAYVGVFIDTWTEQGYLASVELQFKESPISCNRMTRTKVMPLVNTLYYIGQEYPDIFARKPLTTGFTMPKNARNVRLKYIVTGHGGHDGGDEFVQKENILSVDGKEVYRFIPWRDDCASFRRFNPGTGVWLEKRVASYIGEDGNYTEKEIEEPVGSSDFSRSNWCPGSDVVPEEISLGDMPSGRHTFTVDIPKAQPAKGSEMNHWLVSAYLVWDE
;
A
#
# COMPACT_ATOMS: atom_id res chain seq x y z
N MET A 1 -67.99 15.18 61.68
CA MET A 1 -67.59 14.28 60.54
C MET A 1 -66.09 14.38 60.38
N LYS A 2 -65.36 13.32 60.79
CA LYS A 2 -63.90 13.24 60.67
C LYS A 2 -63.59 12.46 59.39
N TYR A 3 -62.91 13.08 58.43
CA TYR A 3 -62.40 12.35 57.27
C TYR A 3 -60.98 11.85 57.55
N ILE A 4 -60.82 10.49 57.45
CA ILE A 4 -59.52 9.83 57.54
C ILE A 4 -58.99 9.72 56.14
N PHE A 5 -57.84 10.36 55.86
CA PHE A 5 -57.06 10.14 54.65
C PHE A 5 -56.12 8.97 54.85
N VAL A 6 -56.33 7.93 54.06
CA VAL A 6 -55.40 6.80 53.97
C VAL A 6 -54.43 7.08 52.80
N ALA A 7 -53.16 7.32 53.14
CA ALA A 7 -52.11 7.47 52.15
C ALA A 7 -51.58 6.07 51.79
N LEU A 8 -51.83 5.67 50.54
CA LEU A 8 -51.27 4.41 49.99
C LEU A 8 -49.87 4.73 49.39
N SER A 9 -48.81 4.31 50.07
CA SER A 9 -47.43 4.42 49.59
C SER A 9 -47.15 3.28 48.62
N PHE A 10 -47.05 3.58 47.31
CA PHE A 10 -46.51 2.67 46.32
C PHE A 10 -44.99 2.72 46.36
N LEU A 11 -44.35 1.68 46.90
CA LEU A 11 -42.93 1.46 46.74
C LEU A 11 -42.68 0.85 45.35
N PHE A 12 -42.22 1.67 44.43
CA PHE A 12 -41.61 1.18 43.16
C PHE A 12 -40.21 0.66 43.49
N SER A 13 -40.05 -0.65 43.52
CA SER A 13 -38.71 -1.25 43.49
C SER A 13 -38.13 -1.13 42.08
N LEU A 14 -37.26 -0.16 41.86
CA LEU A 14 -36.39 -0.08 40.69
C LEU A 14 -35.37 -1.25 40.79
N SER A 15 -35.68 -2.40 40.22
CA SER A 15 -34.67 -3.40 39.92
C SER A 15 -33.84 -2.90 38.75
N SER A 16 -32.68 -2.27 39.08
CA SER A 16 -31.66 -1.98 38.10
C SER A 16 -31.13 -3.33 37.55
N PHE A 17 -31.56 -3.69 36.37
CA PHE A 17 -30.88 -4.71 35.57
C PHE A 17 -29.53 -4.08 35.16
N ALA A 18 -28.51 -4.26 36.00
CA ALA A 18 -27.13 -4.08 35.57
C ALA A 18 -26.85 -5.20 34.58
N ALA A 19 -26.90 -4.88 33.28
CA ALA A 19 -26.38 -5.76 32.25
C ALA A 19 -24.91 -6.01 32.62
N SER A 20 -24.54 -7.21 32.99
CA SER A 20 -23.14 -7.58 33.22
C SER A 20 -22.44 -7.50 31.87
N HIS A 21 -21.76 -6.40 31.61
CA HIS A 21 -20.90 -6.32 30.46
C HIS A 21 -19.75 -7.31 30.63
N LYS A 22 -19.63 -8.25 29.67
CA LYS A 22 -18.52 -9.20 29.66
C LYS A 22 -17.22 -8.40 29.51
N GLU A 23 -16.30 -8.57 30.43
CA GLU A 23 -14.97 -8.00 30.36
C GLU A 23 -14.01 -8.95 29.62
N TYR A 24 -13.13 -8.38 28.81
CA TYR A 24 -12.09 -9.09 28.08
C TYR A 24 -10.73 -8.79 28.69
N PRO A 25 -9.82 -9.80 28.78
CA PRO A 25 -8.49 -9.58 29.34
C PRO A 25 -7.68 -8.62 28.49
N ALA A 26 -6.90 -7.76 29.14
CA ALA A 26 -5.96 -6.86 28.45
C ALA A 26 -4.70 -7.64 28.04
N LYS A 27 -4.25 -7.44 26.81
CA LYS A 27 -2.93 -7.87 26.32
C LYS A 27 -1.89 -6.74 26.42
N GLY A 28 -2.35 -5.51 26.26
CA GLY A 28 -1.52 -4.30 26.20
C GLY A 28 -1.02 -3.97 24.79
N ASN A 29 -0.48 -2.78 24.64
CA ASN A 29 0.09 -2.35 23.38
C ASN A 29 1.37 -3.13 23.05
N THR A 30 1.56 -3.45 21.77
CA THR A 30 2.74 -4.19 21.29
C THR A 30 3.29 -3.51 20.03
N THR A 31 4.61 -3.47 19.92
CA THR A 31 5.30 -3.08 18.67
C THR A 31 6.18 -4.25 18.23
N ILE A 32 6.04 -4.65 16.98
CA ILE A 32 6.87 -5.68 16.34
C ILE A 32 7.75 -5.00 15.30
N THR A 33 9.06 -4.97 15.54
CA THR A 33 10.04 -4.57 14.53
C THR A 33 10.26 -5.75 13.59
N VAL A 34 9.68 -5.66 12.39
CA VAL A 34 9.83 -6.69 11.35
C VAL A 34 11.22 -6.59 10.73
N PHE A 35 11.57 -5.41 10.26
CA PHE A 35 12.88 -5.08 9.67
C PHE A 35 13.44 -3.80 10.29
N ASN A 36 14.76 -3.76 10.42
CA ASN A 36 15.47 -2.58 10.93
C ASN A 36 16.66 -2.25 10.03
N LYS A 37 16.50 -1.28 9.14
CA LYS A 37 17.48 -0.87 8.13
C LYS A 37 18.00 -2.06 7.30
N GLU A 38 17.10 -2.96 6.96
CA GLU A 38 17.45 -4.13 6.15
C GLU A 38 17.69 -3.71 4.70
N ASN A 39 18.77 -4.23 4.10
CA ASN A 39 19.12 -3.88 2.72
C ASN A 39 18.27 -4.66 1.71
N ILE A 40 17.61 -3.93 0.81
CA ILE A 40 16.88 -4.45 -0.34
C ILE A 40 17.62 -3.99 -1.58
N HIS A 41 18.17 -4.93 -2.36
CA HIS A 41 19.08 -4.64 -3.45
C HIS A 41 19.00 -5.73 -4.53
N TYR A 42 19.64 -5.51 -5.67
CA TYR A 42 19.73 -6.51 -6.73
C TYR A 42 21.17 -7.01 -6.84
N ALA A 43 21.44 -8.22 -6.35
CA ALA A 43 22.78 -8.79 -6.28
C ALA A 43 22.82 -10.22 -6.88
N PRO A 44 22.61 -10.40 -8.19
CA PRO A 44 22.55 -11.72 -8.83
C PRO A 44 23.88 -12.49 -8.79
N SER A 45 24.99 -11.81 -8.50
CA SER A 45 26.30 -12.44 -8.32
C SER A 45 26.43 -13.21 -7.00
N SER A 46 25.62 -12.85 -5.98
CA SER A 46 25.71 -13.40 -4.61
C SER A 46 24.41 -13.99 -4.09
N LEU A 47 23.26 -13.60 -4.64
CA LEU A 47 21.94 -14.03 -4.25
C LEU A 47 21.21 -14.66 -5.44
N GLY A 48 20.49 -15.76 -5.16
CA GLY A 48 19.60 -16.40 -6.13
C GLY A 48 18.15 -15.97 -5.99
N ASN A 49 17.28 -16.66 -6.75
CA ASN A 49 15.84 -16.46 -6.63
C ASN A 49 15.30 -16.76 -5.23
N TYR A 50 15.91 -17.69 -4.51
CA TYR A 50 15.60 -18.04 -3.12
C TYR A 50 16.87 -18.20 -2.30
N ASN A 51 16.91 -17.49 -1.18
CA ASN A 51 17.97 -17.62 -0.19
C ASN A 51 17.29 -17.79 1.17
N ALA A 52 17.53 -18.93 1.81
CA ALA A 52 16.97 -19.26 3.12
C ALA A 52 17.36 -18.23 4.18
N ALA A 53 16.58 -18.17 5.25
CA ALA A 53 16.84 -17.27 6.36
C ALA A 53 18.23 -17.50 6.95
N GLY A 54 19.00 -16.42 7.05
CA GLY A 54 20.24 -16.37 7.79
C GLY A 54 20.01 -16.25 9.31
N ALA A 55 21.05 -15.90 10.05
CA ALA A 55 20.99 -15.67 11.50
C ALA A 55 20.06 -14.50 11.87
N ASP A 56 19.79 -13.56 10.95
CA ASP A 56 18.87 -12.44 11.05
C ASP A 56 17.39 -12.85 10.92
N GLY A 57 17.11 -14.10 10.51
CA GLY A 57 15.78 -14.62 10.24
C GLY A 57 15.16 -14.09 8.94
N VAL A 58 15.94 -13.42 8.09
CA VAL A 58 15.48 -12.82 6.84
C VAL A 58 15.70 -13.75 5.65
N ILE A 59 14.61 -14.09 4.97
CA ILE A 59 14.60 -14.80 3.68
C ILE A 59 14.72 -13.75 2.57
N ARG A 60 15.58 -14.00 1.58
CA ARG A 60 15.74 -13.09 0.44
C ARG A 60 15.31 -13.78 -0.85
N LEU A 61 14.46 -13.10 -1.62
CA LEU A 61 13.97 -13.60 -2.90
C LEU A 61 14.38 -12.67 -4.04
N VAL A 62 14.37 -13.22 -5.26
CA VAL A 62 14.58 -12.47 -6.51
C VAL A 62 15.89 -11.66 -6.46
N ASN A 63 16.99 -12.37 -6.16
CA ASN A 63 18.31 -11.77 -6.06
C ASN A 63 18.42 -10.61 -5.04
N GLY A 64 17.60 -10.63 -3.97
CA GLY A 64 17.62 -9.66 -2.89
C GLY A 64 16.58 -8.51 -3.01
N ARG A 65 15.81 -8.45 -4.08
CA ARG A 65 14.77 -7.41 -4.30
C ARG A 65 13.55 -7.57 -3.38
N ILE A 66 13.39 -8.75 -2.79
CA ILE A 66 12.35 -9.04 -1.80
C ILE A 66 13.02 -9.57 -0.54
N ILE A 67 12.64 -9.03 0.59
CA ILE A 67 12.95 -9.58 1.90
C ILE A 67 11.66 -10.07 2.58
N LEU A 68 11.74 -11.21 3.27
CA LEU A 68 10.64 -11.83 4.01
C LEU A 68 11.10 -12.20 5.41
N LYS A 69 10.22 -12.01 6.38
CA LYS A 69 10.46 -12.46 7.75
C LYS A 69 9.19 -13.06 8.34
N LYS A 70 9.34 -14.19 9.03
CA LYS A 70 8.27 -14.79 9.83
C LYS A 70 8.13 -14.01 11.13
N ILE A 71 6.92 -13.59 11.47
CA ILE A 71 6.61 -12.91 12.72
C ILE A 71 5.53 -13.65 13.50
N HIS A 72 5.51 -13.44 14.81
CA HIS A 72 4.45 -13.89 15.72
C HIS A 72 3.68 -12.66 16.19
N VAL A 73 2.38 -12.65 15.92
CA VAL A 73 1.48 -11.55 16.28
C VAL A 73 0.66 -11.94 17.50
N PRO A 74 0.60 -11.11 18.56
CA PRO A 74 -0.21 -11.38 19.72
C PRO A 74 -1.71 -11.52 19.36
N HIS A 75 -2.36 -12.46 20.02
CA HIS A 75 -3.81 -12.56 19.94
C HIS A 75 -4.46 -11.54 20.89
N TYR A 76 -5.44 -10.79 20.38
CA TYR A 76 -6.20 -9.79 21.14
C TYR A 76 -7.66 -10.21 21.26
N GLU A 77 -8.21 -10.09 22.47
CA GLU A 77 -9.64 -10.25 22.72
C GLU A 77 -10.38 -8.91 22.76
N ARG A 78 -9.70 -7.85 23.18
CA ARG A 78 -10.18 -6.47 23.08
C ARG A 78 -9.94 -5.91 21.71
N ASP A 79 -10.71 -4.90 21.37
CA ASP A 79 -10.49 -4.14 20.12
C ASP A 79 -9.06 -3.60 20.04
N VAL A 80 -8.45 -3.71 18.88
CA VAL A 80 -7.07 -3.29 18.64
C VAL A 80 -6.96 -2.53 17.32
N LYS A 81 -6.29 -1.38 17.36
CA LYS A 81 -5.88 -0.67 16.15
C LYS A 81 -4.49 -1.13 15.75
N VAL A 82 -4.31 -1.40 14.47
CA VAL A 82 -3.04 -1.87 13.91
C VAL A 82 -2.52 -0.87 12.91
N TYR A 83 -1.31 -0.37 13.17
CA TYR A 83 -0.63 0.56 12.27
C TYR A 83 0.63 -0.10 11.71
N ILE A 84 0.89 0.14 10.44
CA ILE A 84 2.17 -0.14 9.82
C ILE A 84 2.95 1.16 9.67
N LYS A 85 4.21 1.14 10.12
CA LYS A 85 5.16 2.23 9.95
C LYS A 85 6.32 1.73 9.11
N THR A 86 6.61 2.42 8.01
CA THR A 86 7.70 2.06 7.09
C THR A 86 8.63 3.25 6.91
N THR A 87 9.93 3.01 7.05
CA THR A 87 10.97 4.01 6.81
C THR A 87 11.90 3.51 5.72
N VAL A 88 12.21 4.35 4.75
CA VAL A 88 13.10 4.02 3.62
C VAL A 88 14.16 5.10 3.44
N ALA A 89 15.40 4.66 3.21
CA ALA A 89 16.50 5.49 2.77
C ALA A 89 17.23 4.82 1.61
N SER A 90 17.74 5.57 0.66
CA SER A 90 18.63 5.06 -0.37
C SER A 90 19.96 4.60 0.27
N ASN A 91 20.48 3.47 -0.19
CA ASN A 91 21.82 2.98 0.10
C ASN A 91 22.75 3.16 -1.11
N GLY A 92 22.31 3.95 -2.12
CA GLY A 92 23.05 4.27 -3.35
C GLY A 92 22.19 4.20 -4.61
N ASP A 93 21.03 3.52 -4.60
CA ASP A 93 20.07 3.64 -5.70
C ASP A 93 19.45 5.05 -5.67
N ARG A 94 19.56 5.74 -6.80
CA ARG A 94 19.15 7.13 -6.95
C ARG A 94 17.67 7.29 -7.31
N TRP A 95 17.06 6.26 -7.93
CA TRP A 95 15.81 6.41 -8.67
C TRP A 95 14.57 6.26 -7.80
N ASP A 96 13.47 6.79 -8.27
CA ASP A 96 12.13 6.52 -7.75
C ASP A 96 11.67 5.12 -8.17
N LYS A 97 11.40 4.28 -7.20
CA LYS A 97 11.03 2.88 -7.39
C LYS A 97 9.72 2.56 -6.71
N SER A 98 8.89 1.74 -7.34
CA SER A 98 7.72 1.19 -6.66
C SER A 98 8.17 0.24 -5.54
N GLY A 99 7.53 0.38 -4.39
CA GLY A 99 7.74 -0.45 -3.23
C GLY A 99 6.43 -0.91 -2.60
N SER A 100 6.46 -2.07 -1.96
CA SER A 100 5.30 -2.67 -1.31
C SER A 100 5.70 -3.39 -0.04
N VAL A 101 5.01 -3.13 1.06
CA VAL A 101 4.99 -4.02 2.21
C VAL A 101 3.78 -4.93 2.08
N PHE A 102 3.96 -6.22 2.23
CA PHE A 102 2.94 -7.22 1.98
C PHE A 102 2.97 -8.37 2.99
N VAL A 103 1.89 -9.15 3.03
CA VAL A 103 1.82 -10.41 3.77
C VAL A 103 1.49 -11.56 2.83
N LEU A 104 2.16 -12.71 3.03
CA LEU A 104 1.83 -13.92 2.28
C LEU A 104 0.54 -14.52 2.80
N PRO A 105 -0.41 -14.89 1.92
CA PRO A 105 -1.66 -15.54 2.31
C PRO A 105 -1.42 -16.88 3.01
N LYS A 106 -1.93 -17.04 4.23
CA LYS A 106 -1.68 -18.22 5.10
C LYS A 106 -2.17 -19.55 4.51
N LYS A 107 -3.27 -19.52 3.76
CA LYS A 107 -3.93 -20.71 3.22
C LYS A 107 -3.57 -20.99 1.77
N SER A 108 -2.56 -20.34 1.23
CA SER A 108 -2.12 -20.52 -0.15
C SER A 108 -0.94 -21.46 -0.18
N ALA A 109 -1.12 -22.68 -0.70
CA ALA A 109 -0.02 -23.63 -0.87
C ALA A 109 1.00 -23.12 -1.91
N VAL A 110 0.52 -22.39 -2.92
CA VAL A 110 1.34 -21.69 -3.91
C VAL A 110 1.45 -20.22 -3.49
N ASN A 111 2.65 -19.73 -3.27
CA ASN A 111 2.93 -18.35 -2.89
C ASN A 111 4.32 -17.91 -3.39
N LEU A 112 4.67 -16.63 -3.24
CA LEU A 112 5.93 -16.08 -3.75
C LEU A 112 7.15 -16.86 -3.28
N MET A 113 7.17 -17.30 -2.02
CA MET A 113 8.30 -18.03 -1.45
C MET A 113 8.45 -19.41 -2.11
N THR A 114 7.36 -20.19 -2.23
CA THR A 114 7.42 -21.53 -2.84
C THR A 114 7.71 -21.49 -4.33
N ILE A 115 7.34 -20.41 -5.01
CA ILE A 115 7.66 -20.16 -6.42
C ILE A 115 9.14 -19.78 -6.56
N ALA A 116 9.64 -18.87 -5.74
CA ALA A 116 11.06 -18.49 -5.74
C ALA A 116 11.98 -19.68 -5.46
N GLU A 117 11.55 -20.57 -4.56
CA GLU A 117 12.25 -21.81 -4.19
C GLU A 117 12.20 -22.88 -5.30
N GLY A 118 11.36 -22.67 -6.34
CA GLY A 118 11.19 -23.63 -7.44
C GLY A 118 10.29 -24.81 -7.11
N LYS A 119 9.64 -24.83 -5.94
CA LYS A 119 8.73 -25.90 -5.50
C LYS A 119 7.39 -25.85 -6.22
N ASN A 120 6.93 -24.66 -6.59
CA ASN A 120 5.66 -24.43 -7.24
C ASN A 120 5.81 -23.50 -8.45
N ARG A 121 4.75 -23.47 -9.27
CA ARG A 121 4.54 -22.49 -10.33
C ARG A 121 3.20 -21.80 -10.12
N PHE A 122 3.06 -20.59 -10.62
CA PHE A 122 1.76 -19.95 -10.66
C PHE A 122 0.75 -20.83 -11.40
N PRO A 123 -0.51 -20.92 -10.94
CA PRO A 123 -1.53 -21.67 -11.65
C PRO A 123 -1.76 -21.07 -13.03
N ALA A 124 -2.05 -21.93 -13.99
CA ALA A 124 -2.46 -21.48 -15.32
C ALA A 124 -3.74 -20.66 -15.20
N VAL A 125 -3.81 -19.56 -15.94
CA VAL A 125 -5.01 -18.77 -16.14
C VAL A 125 -5.64 -19.15 -17.48
N ASP A 126 -6.92 -18.78 -17.66
CA ASP A 126 -7.60 -18.97 -18.95
C ASP A 126 -6.86 -18.15 -20.03
N SER A 127 -6.08 -18.84 -20.86
CA SER A 127 -5.25 -18.24 -21.90
C SER A 127 -6.05 -17.52 -22.98
N LEU A 128 -7.33 -17.89 -23.16
CA LEU A 128 -8.25 -17.18 -24.06
C LEU A 128 -8.69 -15.83 -23.51
N LYS A 129 -8.75 -15.75 -22.18
CA LYS A 129 -9.08 -14.50 -21.46
C LYS A 129 -7.86 -13.66 -21.16
N TYR A 130 -6.78 -14.28 -20.66
CA TYR A 130 -5.63 -13.58 -20.07
C TYR A 130 -4.32 -14.24 -20.47
N GLU A 131 -3.92 -14.04 -21.70
CA GLU A 131 -2.63 -14.51 -22.18
C GLU A 131 -1.50 -13.95 -21.27
N LYS A 132 -0.70 -14.86 -20.68
CA LYS A 132 0.43 -14.55 -19.79
C LYS A 132 0.10 -13.91 -18.43
N LEU A 133 -1.14 -13.95 -17.94
CA LEU A 133 -1.52 -13.37 -16.64
C LEU A 133 -1.42 -14.36 -15.49
N VAL A 134 -0.25 -14.89 -15.23
CA VAL A 134 -0.02 -15.77 -14.08
C VAL A 134 0.30 -14.97 -12.81
N GLY A 135 -0.27 -15.37 -11.68
CA GLY A 135 0.03 -14.75 -10.38
C GLY A 135 -0.67 -13.42 -10.09
N VAL A 136 -1.64 -13.01 -10.92
CA VAL A 136 -2.38 -11.74 -10.80
C VAL A 136 -3.67 -11.91 -10.03
N VAL A 137 -4.41 -12.99 -10.29
CA VAL A 137 -5.70 -13.33 -9.70
C VAL A 137 -5.62 -14.68 -8.99
N ALA A 138 -6.60 -14.97 -8.13
CA ALA A 138 -6.69 -16.26 -7.45
C ALA A 138 -6.81 -17.42 -8.46
N GLY A 139 -6.21 -18.56 -8.12
CA GLY A 139 -6.26 -19.78 -8.89
C GLY A 139 -6.23 -21.01 -7.98
N LYS A 140 -6.05 -22.20 -8.55
CA LYS A 140 -5.95 -23.43 -7.76
C LYS A 140 -4.77 -23.33 -6.79
N ASP A 141 -5.05 -23.45 -5.49
CA ASP A 141 -4.07 -23.41 -4.39
C ASP A 141 -3.24 -22.11 -4.33
N TYR A 142 -3.68 -21.05 -5.03
CA TYR A 142 -3.05 -19.75 -5.08
C TYR A 142 -4.03 -18.61 -4.74
N VAL A 143 -3.60 -17.72 -3.88
CA VAL A 143 -4.27 -16.44 -3.59
C VAL A 143 -3.25 -15.32 -3.80
N PRO A 144 -3.61 -14.21 -4.45
CA PRO A 144 -2.71 -13.07 -4.62
C PRO A 144 -2.16 -12.57 -3.29
N THR A 145 -0.94 -12.10 -3.31
CA THR A 145 -0.29 -11.49 -2.14
C THR A 145 -1.11 -10.28 -1.67
N LEU A 146 -1.33 -10.18 -0.36
CA LEU A 146 -2.05 -9.06 0.25
C LEU A 146 -1.09 -7.90 0.53
N GLU A 147 -1.32 -6.79 -0.10
CA GLU A 147 -0.55 -5.57 0.13
C GLU A 147 -1.00 -4.87 1.42
N LEU A 148 -0.03 -4.56 2.30
CA LEU A 148 -0.25 -3.81 3.54
C LEU A 148 -0.02 -2.31 3.36
N MET A 149 0.97 -1.95 2.53
CA MET A 149 1.30 -0.56 2.21
C MET A 149 2.00 -0.50 0.86
N ARG A 150 1.56 0.38 -0.03
CA ARG A 150 2.30 0.77 -1.21
C ARG A 150 3.00 2.09 -0.96
N PHE A 151 4.23 2.22 -1.49
CA PHE A 151 4.99 3.45 -1.44
C PHE A 151 5.86 3.59 -2.69
N MET A 152 6.32 4.82 -2.92
CA MET A 152 7.30 5.11 -3.94
C MET A 152 8.57 5.63 -3.28
N THR A 153 9.72 5.03 -3.60
CA THR A 153 10.99 5.54 -3.08
C THR A 153 11.25 6.93 -3.66
N PRO A 154 11.82 7.84 -2.90
CA PRO A 154 12.25 9.13 -3.46
C PRO A 154 13.59 9.01 -4.18
N PHE A 155 13.94 10.05 -4.93
CA PHE A 155 15.22 10.14 -5.64
C PHE A 155 16.40 10.29 -4.67
N GLY A 156 16.87 9.17 -4.12
CA GLY A 156 18.13 9.06 -3.41
C GLY A 156 18.18 9.66 -2.02
N VAL A 157 17.05 9.85 -1.32
CA VAL A 157 17.02 10.31 0.08
C VAL A 157 17.94 9.45 0.95
N GLY A 158 18.68 10.08 1.86
CA GLY A 158 19.68 9.41 2.69
C GLY A 158 21.07 9.47 2.06
N TYR A 159 21.37 8.59 1.13
CA TYR A 159 22.68 8.53 0.49
C TYR A 159 23.08 9.85 -0.20
N TYR A 160 22.17 10.43 -0.98
CA TYR A 160 22.40 11.69 -1.68
C TYR A 160 22.03 12.94 -0.84
N SER A 161 21.56 12.76 0.40
CA SER A 161 21.19 13.88 1.27
C SER A 161 22.38 14.54 1.95
N SER A 162 23.57 13.92 1.92
CA SER A 162 24.79 14.45 2.52
C SER A 162 25.14 15.83 1.92
N PRO A 163 25.50 16.81 2.76
CA PRO A 163 26.00 18.12 2.29
C PRO A 163 27.23 18.03 1.38
N ASP A 164 28.04 16.97 1.56
CA ASP A 164 29.24 16.73 0.77
C ASP A 164 28.94 16.18 -0.62
N ASN A 165 27.71 15.75 -0.87
CA ASN A 165 27.29 15.28 -2.18
C ASN A 165 27.08 16.46 -3.14
N GLN A 166 28.04 16.71 -4.02
CA GLN A 166 28.03 17.84 -4.95
C GLN A 166 26.81 17.85 -5.88
N LEU A 167 26.26 16.67 -6.23
CA LEU A 167 25.10 16.58 -7.09
C LEU A 167 23.87 17.20 -6.41
N SER A 168 23.59 16.78 -5.19
CA SER A 168 22.41 17.21 -4.44
C SER A 168 22.54 18.64 -3.91
N ALA A 169 23.77 19.07 -3.55
CA ALA A 169 24.03 20.43 -3.09
C ALA A 169 23.65 21.48 -4.13
N LYS A 170 23.99 21.22 -5.42
CA LYS A 170 23.64 22.11 -6.53
C LYS A 170 22.16 22.12 -6.91
N ARG A 171 21.40 21.10 -6.48
CA ARG A 171 19.99 20.92 -6.85
C ARG A 171 19.01 21.30 -5.74
N ARG A 172 19.53 21.72 -4.59
CA ARG A 172 18.72 22.07 -3.43
C ARG A 172 18.08 23.45 -3.64
N PRO A 173 16.75 23.53 -3.68
CA PRO A 173 16.06 24.82 -3.73
C PRO A 173 16.33 25.64 -2.45
N ILE A 174 16.32 26.96 -2.58
CA ILE A 174 16.63 27.86 -1.46
C ILE A 174 15.68 27.70 -0.26
N TYR A 175 14.42 27.31 -0.52
CA TYR A 175 13.40 27.11 0.52
C TYR A 175 13.53 25.77 1.27
N ILE A 176 14.45 24.89 0.82
CA ILE A 176 14.76 23.64 1.54
C ILE A 176 16.07 23.82 2.30
N PRO A 177 16.03 24.04 3.61
CA PRO A 177 17.25 24.29 4.39
C PRO A 177 18.17 23.06 4.47
N LYS A 178 17.57 21.86 4.50
CA LYS A 178 18.26 20.57 4.55
C LYS A 178 17.44 19.51 3.85
N TRP A 179 18.10 18.61 3.10
CA TRP A 179 17.49 17.37 2.61
C TRP A 179 17.10 16.45 3.79
N ALA A 180 16.03 15.69 3.63
CA ALA A 180 15.66 14.67 4.62
C ALA A 180 16.69 13.53 4.60
N ASP A 181 16.85 12.87 5.76
CA ASP A 181 17.77 11.73 5.89
C ASP A 181 17.11 10.39 5.50
N CYS A 182 15.77 10.33 5.56
CA CYS A 182 14.93 9.21 5.14
C CYS A 182 13.51 9.71 4.85
N VAL A 183 12.68 8.85 4.32
CA VAL A 183 11.23 9.05 4.26
C VAL A 183 10.55 8.04 5.17
N GLU A 184 9.46 8.47 5.81
CA GLU A 184 8.68 7.65 6.72
C GLU A 184 7.18 7.79 6.42
N TRP A 185 6.47 6.66 6.42
CA TRP A 185 5.02 6.60 6.24
C TRP A 185 4.39 5.76 7.34
N GLN A 186 3.14 6.09 7.67
CA GLN A 186 2.32 5.31 8.59
C GLN A 186 0.90 5.19 8.07
N GLN A 187 0.35 3.96 8.05
CA GLN A 187 -1.04 3.69 7.66
C GLN A 187 -1.75 2.84 8.71
N ASP A 188 -3.07 3.04 8.85
CA ASP A 188 -3.95 2.14 9.60
C ASP A 188 -4.25 0.90 8.74
N ILE A 189 -3.90 -0.26 9.26
CA ILE A 189 -4.12 -1.57 8.62
C ILE A 189 -4.99 -2.49 9.47
N THR A 190 -5.79 -1.91 10.37
CA THR A 190 -6.65 -2.64 11.31
C THR A 190 -7.56 -3.63 10.57
N ASP A 191 -8.09 -3.24 9.44
CA ASP A 191 -8.95 -4.07 8.59
C ASP A 191 -8.25 -5.31 8.01
N ARG A 192 -6.91 -5.36 8.03
CA ARG A 192 -6.07 -6.47 7.55
C ARG A 192 -5.47 -7.31 8.69
N TYR A 193 -5.83 -7.04 9.94
CA TYR A 193 -5.30 -7.74 11.11
C TYR A 193 -5.47 -9.27 11.01
N SER A 194 -6.60 -9.76 10.49
CA SER A 194 -6.85 -11.22 10.34
C SER A 194 -5.85 -11.94 9.42
N ALA A 195 -5.19 -11.22 8.52
CA ALA A 195 -4.11 -11.78 7.70
C ALA A 195 -2.80 -11.92 8.49
N LEU A 196 -2.66 -11.15 9.58
CA LEU A 196 -1.47 -11.13 10.43
C LEU A 196 -1.57 -12.04 11.67
N GLU A 197 -2.80 -12.34 12.17
CA GLU A 197 -3.03 -13.09 13.42
C GLU A 197 -2.12 -14.33 13.55
N ASP A 198 -1.66 -14.61 14.78
CA ASP A 198 -0.78 -15.71 15.18
C ASP A 198 0.59 -15.65 14.50
N GLU A 199 0.76 -16.24 13.34
CA GLU A 199 1.99 -16.26 12.57
C GLU A 199 1.75 -15.72 11.15
N ALA A 200 2.66 -14.87 10.67
CA ALA A 200 2.62 -14.35 9.31
C ALA A 200 4.03 -14.20 8.72
N TYR A 201 4.15 -14.34 7.41
CA TYR A 201 5.32 -13.88 6.66
C TYR A 201 5.03 -12.48 6.12
N VAL A 202 5.72 -11.50 6.67
CA VAL A 202 5.69 -10.11 6.18
C VAL A 202 6.89 -9.87 5.30
N GLY A 203 6.69 -9.24 4.15
CA GLY A 203 7.74 -8.94 3.20
C GLY A 203 7.76 -7.49 2.77
N VAL A 204 8.92 -7.09 2.23
CA VAL A 204 9.09 -5.82 1.51
C VAL A 204 9.68 -6.13 0.15
N PHE A 205 9.08 -5.53 -0.87
CA PHE A 205 9.58 -5.49 -2.23
C PHE A 205 9.93 -4.06 -2.61
N ILE A 206 11.06 -3.86 -3.27
CA ILE A 206 11.40 -2.61 -3.97
C ILE A 206 11.93 -2.99 -5.35
N ASP A 207 11.41 -2.32 -6.40
CA ASP A 207 11.80 -2.57 -7.79
C ASP A 207 13.18 -1.97 -8.13
N THR A 208 14.16 -2.24 -7.28
CA THR A 208 15.56 -1.82 -7.48
C THR A 208 16.30 -2.79 -8.40
N TRP A 209 17.24 -2.25 -9.17
CA TRP A 209 18.12 -2.99 -10.07
C TRP A 209 19.60 -2.68 -9.80
N THR A 210 19.91 -2.11 -8.65
CA THR A 210 21.26 -1.75 -8.24
C THR A 210 21.74 -2.64 -7.09
N GLU A 211 23.03 -2.90 -7.03
CA GLU A 211 23.67 -3.66 -5.94
C GLU A 211 23.63 -2.90 -4.61
N GLN A 212 23.53 -1.58 -4.64
CA GLN A 212 23.45 -0.74 -3.46
C GLN A 212 22.03 -0.75 -2.84
N GLY A 213 21.00 -0.53 -3.67
CA GLY A 213 19.60 -0.60 -3.30
C GLY A 213 19.17 0.43 -2.25
N TYR A 214 18.34 -0.05 -1.31
CA TYR A 214 17.69 0.75 -0.28
C TYR A 214 17.77 0.08 1.10
N LEU A 215 17.77 0.89 2.15
CA LEU A 215 17.60 0.44 3.53
C LEU A 215 16.13 0.61 3.93
N ALA A 216 15.48 -0.44 4.37
CA ALA A 216 14.09 -0.43 4.79
C ALA A 216 13.91 -0.85 6.26
N SER A 217 13.07 -0.12 6.99
CA SER A 217 12.59 -0.52 8.31
C SER A 217 11.08 -0.64 8.28
N VAL A 218 10.54 -1.67 8.93
CA VAL A 218 9.08 -1.88 9.04
C VAL A 218 8.74 -2.24 10.47
N GLU A 219 7.77 -1.53 11.04
CA GLU A 219 7.19 -1.80 12.34
C GLU A 219 5.68 -2.00 12.23
N LEU A 220 5.15 -2.96 12.99
CA LEU A 220 3.73 -3.16 13.21
C LEU A 220 3.40 -2.76 14.65
N GLN A 221 2.51 -1.79 14.81
CA GLN A 221 2.13 -1.23 16.11
C GLN A 221 0.68 -1.62 16.42
N PHE A 222 0.48 -2.36 17.49
CA PHE A 222 -0.81 -2.82 17.99
C PHE A 222 -1.20 -1.96 19.19
N LYS A 223 -2.28 -1.19 19.06
CA LYS A 223 -2.81 -0.31 20.11
C LYS A 223 -4.14 -0.85 20.58
N GLU A 224 -4.13 -1.52 21.72
CA GLU A 224 -5.32 -2.13 22.31
C GLU A 224 -6.23 -1.08 22.94
N SER A 225 -7.56 -1.30 22.82
CA SER A 225 -8.56 -0.46 23.49
C SER A 225 -8.41 -0.53 25.02
N PRO A 226 -8.38 0.60 25.72
CA PRO A 226 -8.38 0.64 27.19
C PRO A 226 -9.74 0.17 27.78
N ILE A 227 -10.79 0.08 26.96
CA ILE A 227 -12.15 -0.23 27.39
C ILE A 227 -12.32 -1.75 27.45
N SER A 228 -12.49 -2.31 28.66
CA SER A 228 -12.54 -3.75 28.87
C SER A 228 -13.70 -4.48 28.23
N CYS A 229 -14.82 -3.82 28.00
CA CYS A 229 -16.00 -4.40 27.35
C CYS A 229 -15.99 -4.28 25.81
N ASN A 230 -15.02 -3.59 25.20
CA ASN A 230 -14.87 -3.50 23.76
C ASN A 230 -14.26 -4.81 23.23
N ARG A 231 -15.14 -5.69 22.72
CA ARG A 231 -14.70 -6.88 22.01
C ARG A 231 -14.12 -6.48 20.67
N MET A 232 -13.06 -7.16 20.27
CA MET A 232 -12.48 -7.02 18.95
C MET A 232 -13.50 -7.28 17.83
N THR A 233 -13.68 -6.32 16.94
CA THR A 233 -14.43 -6.50 15.69
C THR A 233 -13.59 -7.37 14.76
N ARG A 234 -14.09 -8.55 14.42
CA ARG A 234 -13.39 -9.47 13.53
C ARG A 234 -13.67 -9.12 12.08
N THR A 235 -12.72 -8.50 11.45
CA THR A 235 -12.72 -8.31 10.01
C THR A 235 -12.04 -9.48 9.31
N LYS A 236 -12.52 -9.82 8.13
CA LYS A 236 -11.89 -10.77 7.20
C LYS A 236 -11.42 -10.04 5.97
N VAL A 237 -10.40 -10.60 5.34
CA VAL A 237 -9.82 -10.02 4.13
C VAL A 237 -9.65 -11.09 3.05
N MET A 238 -9.92 -10.70 1.80
CA MET A 238 -9.79 -11.56 0.62
C MET A 238 -9.11 -10.79 -0.50
N PRO A 239 -7.85 -11.08 -0.85
CA PRO A 239 -7.22 -10.54 -2.05
C PRO A 239 -7.95 -11.00 -3.32
N LEU A 240 -8.17 -10.07 -4.24
CA LEU A 240 -8.80 -10.34 -5.54
C LEU A 240 -7.82 -10.24 -6.70
N VAL A 241 -7.05 -9.16 -6.72
CA VAL A 241 -6.10 -8.82 -7.78
C VAL A 241 -4.82 -8.27 -7.17
N ASN A 242 -3.68 -8.65 -7.72
CA ASN A 242 -2.41 -7.99 -7.45
C ASN A 242 -1.54 -8.07 -8.70
N THR A 243 -1.28 -6.92 -9.34
CA THR A 243 -0.49 -6.84 -10.57
C THR A 243 0.96 -6.40 -10.33
N LEU A 244 1.42 -6.32 -9.07
CA LEU A 244 2.83 -6.10 -8.80
C LEU A 244 3.64 -7.31 -9.28
N TYR A 245 4.72 -7.05 -10.00
CA TYR A 245 5.58 -8.09 -10.56
C TYR A 245 6.69 -8.49 -9.58
N TYR A 246 6.29 -9.05 -8.45
CA TYR A 246 7.22 -9.50 -7.42
C TYR A 246 8.22 -10.53 -7.94
N ILE A 247 7.74 -11.50 -8.73
CA ILE A 247 8.55 -12.60 -9.25
C ILE A 247 7.95 -13.19 -10.55
N GLY A 248 8.60 -12.94 -11.67
CA GLY A 248 8.26 -13.60 -12.94
C GLY A 248 6.88 -13.30 -13.52
N GLN A 249 6.17 -12.30 -13.01
CA GLN A 249 4.94 -11.81 -13.63
C GLN A 249 5.31 -10.80 -14.71
N GLU A 250 4.90 -11.08 -15.95
CA GLU A 250 5.16 -10.21 -17.11
C GLU A 250 3.84 -9.90 -17.81
N TYR A 251 3.30 -8.69 -17.58
CA TYR A 251 2.06 -8.24 -18.21
C TYR A 251 1.94 -6.70 -18.20
N PRO A 252 2.92 -5.99 -18.77
CA PRO A 252 2.99 -4.53 -18.60
C PRO A 252 1.71 -3.84 -19.14
N ASP A 253 1.12 -4.31 -20.22
CA ASP A 253 0.02 -3.68 -20.94
C ASP A 253 -1.35 -4.35 -20.74
N ILE A 254 -1.55 -5.05 -19.62
CA ILE A 254 -2.79 -5.82 -19.37
C ILE A 254 -4.06 -4.99 -19.58
N PHE A 255 -4.12 -3.78 -19.01
CA PHE A 255 -5.31 -2.94 -19.08
C PHE A 255 -5.49 -2.24 -20.43
N ALA A 256 -4.44 -2.12 -21.23
CA ALA A 256 -4.53 -1.61 -22.58
C ALA A 256 -5.17 -2.62 -23.56
N ARG A 257 -5.20 -3.90 -23.19
CA ARG A 257 -5.76 -4.96 -24.02
C ARG A 257 -7.24 -5.18 -23.76
N LYS A 258 -7.64 -5.25 -22.50
CA LYS A 258 -9.02 -5.44 -22.05
C LYS A 258 -9.18 -5.29 -20.55
N PRO A 259 -10.42 -5.09 -20.04
CA PRO A 259 -10.70 -5.12 -18.61
C PRO A 259 -10.26 -6.44 -17.97
N LEU A 260 -9.73 -6.36 -16.74
CA LEU A 260 -9.38 -7.51 -15.91
C LEU A 260 -10.59 -7.92 -15.08
N THR A 261 -11.09 -9.13 -15.27
CA THR A 261 -12.21 -9.68 -14.49
C THR A 261 -11.77 -10.91 -13.72
N THR A 262 -12.08 -10.96 -12.43
CA THR A 262 -11.86 -12.13 -11.57
C THR A 262 -13.12 -12.53 -10.82
N GLY A 263 -13.27 -13.83 -10.52
CA GLY A 263 -14.36 -14.36 -9.71
C GLY A 263 -13.96 -14.50 -8.24
N PHE A 264 -14.93 -14.30 -7.35
CA PHE A 264 -14.76 -14.56 -5.91
C PHE A 264 -16.03 -15.13 -5.30
N THR A 265 -15.97 -15.62 -4.05
CA THR A 265 -17.12 -16.18 -3.36
C THR A 265 -17.30 -15.53 -1.99
N MET A 266 -18.44 -14.87 -1.78
CA MET A 266 -18.80 -14.30 -0.48
C MET A 266 -19.39 -15.35 0.46
N PRO A 267 -18.95 -15.40 1.73
CA PRO A 267 -19.55 -16.27 2.75
C PRO A 267 -20.94 -15.77 3.21
N LYS A 268 -21.71 -16.64 3.85
CA LYS A 268 -23.08 -16.32 4.30
C LYS A 268 -23.17 -15.21 5.35
N ASN A 269 -22.12 -15.01 6.13
CA ASN A 269 -22.12 -14.11 7.30
C ASN A 269 -21.39 -12.80 7.03
N ALA A 270 -20.99 -12.52 5.79
CA ALA A 270 -20.30 -11.27 5.46
C ALA A 270 -21.23 -10.08 5.59
N ARG A 271 -20.81 -9.09 6.37
CA ARG A 271 -21.50 -7.80 6.59
C ARG A 271 -20.56 -6.66 6.24
N ASN A 272 -21.15 -5.52 5.90
CA ASN A 272 -20.39 -4.29 5.69
C ASN A 272 -19.18 -4.53 4.77
N VAL A 273 -19.42 -5.10 3.60
CA VAL A 273 -18.37 -5.43 2.64
C VAL A 273 -17.80 -4.15 2.04
N ARG A 274 -16.50 -4.02 2.05
CA ARG A 274 -15.76 -2.89 1.49
C ARG A 274 -14.72 -3.41 0.51
N LEU A 275 -14.65 -2.78 -0.64
CA LEU A 275 -13.59 -2.99 -1.61
C LEU A 275 -12.47 -1.98 -1.32
N LYS A 276 -11.26 -2.46 -1.19
CA LYS A 276 -10.05 -1.65 -1.10
C LYS A 276 -9.30 -1.74 -2.42
N TYR A 277 -8.91 -0.59 -2.96
CA TYR A 277 -8.27 -0.48 -4.27
C TYR A 277 -7.04 0.41 -4.20
N ILE A 278 -5.88 -0.15 -4.53
CA ILE A 278 -4.60 0.55 -4.58
C ILE A 278 -4.15 0.55 -6.04
N VAL A 279 -3.88 1.72 -6.59
CA VAL A 279 -3.49 1.84 -7.99
C VAL A 279 -2.44 2.92 -8.19
N THR A 280 -1.48 2.65 -9.09
CA THR A 280 -0.50 3.63 -9.57
C THR A 280 -0.20 3.37 -11.05
N GLY A 281 -0.15 4.43 -11.86
CA GLY A 281 0.21 4.35 -13.29
C GLY A 281 1.69 4.67 -13.49
N HIS A 282 2.36 3.91 -14.34
CA HIS A 282 3.80 3.98 -14.59
C HIS A 282 4.12 3.91 -16.08
N GLY A 283 5.27 4.48 -16.45
CA GLY A 283 5.68 4.61 -17.83
C GLY A 283 5.17 5.90 -18.43
N GLY A 284 6.01 6.62 -19.16
CA GLY A 284 5.68 8.00 -19.30
C GLY A 284 5.99 8.68 -20.60
N HIS A 285 6.37 7.98 -21.63
CA HIS A 285 6.65 8.67 -22.88
C HIS A 285 5.38 8.91 -23.68
N ASP A 286 5.24 10.12 -24.24
CA ASP A 286 4.19 10.50 -25.21
C ASP A 286 2.75 10.21 -24.77
N GLY A 287 2.38 10.65 -23.56
CA GLY A 287 1.04 10.45 -23.00
C GLY A 287 0.86 9.08 -22.33
N GLY A 288 1.93 8.52 -21.80
CA GLY A 288 1.95 7.27 -21.05
C GLY A 288 1.13 7.28 -19.77
N ASP A 289 1.11 6.15 -19.10
CA ASP A 289 0.24 5.92 -17.94
C ASP A 289 0.64 6.71 -16.69
N GLU A 290 1.87 7.23 -16.63
CA GLU A 290 2.39 7.97 -15.47
C GLU A 290 1.94 9.43 -15.43
N PHE A 291 2.00 10.14 -16.57
CA PHE A 291 1.84 11.60 -16.64
C PHE A 291 0.54 12.05 -17.31
N VAL A 292 -0.39 11.15 -17.58
CA VAL A 292 -1.67 11.47 -18.21
C VAL A 292 -2.81 10.92 -17.38
N GLN A 293 -3.76 11.80 -17.06
CA GLN A 293 -4.96 11.44 -16.31
C GLN A 293 -5.81 10.40 -17.07
N LYS A 294 -6.09 9.28 -16.42
CA LYS A 294 -6.90 8.19 -16.99
C LYS A 294 -7.90 7.68 -15.97
N GLU A 295 -9.12 7.45 -16.42
CA GLU A 295 -10.18 6.89 -15.58
C GLU A 295 -9.87 5.44 -15.21
N ASN A 296 -10.18 5.09 -13.97
CA ASN A 296 -10.30 3.72 -13.49
C ASN A 296 -11.77 3.45 -13.17
N ILE A 297 -12.31 2.36 -13.71
CA ILE A 297 -13.71 1.95 -13.56
C ILE A 297 -13.73 0.59 -12.87
N LEU A 298 -14.39 0.53 -11.71
CA LEU A 298 -14.53 -0.69 -10.92
C LEU A 298 -15.97 -1.19 -10.99
N SER A 299 -16.15 -2.47 -11.26
CA SER A 299 -17.47 -3.08 -11.35
C SER A 299 -17.55 -4.37 -10.54
N VAL A 300 -18.72 -4.62 -9.94
CA VAL A 300 -19.07 -5.87 -9.29
C VAL A 300 -20.31 -6.43 -9.97
N ASP A 301 -20.26 -7.70 -10.40
CA ASP A 301 -21.33 -8.38 -11.14
C ASP A 301 -21.81 -7.58 -12.38
N GLY A 302 -20.86 -6.95 -13.08
CA GLY A 302 -21.13 -6.13 -14.25
C GLY A 302 -21.74 -4.76 -13.97
N LYS A 303 -22.01 -4.41 -12.70
CA LYS A 303 -22.48 -3.10 -12.30
C LYS A 303 -21.30 -2.23 -11.83
N GLU A 304 -21.17 -1.04 -12.40
CA GLU A 304 -20.19 -0.05 -11.94
C GLU A 304 -20.47 0.33 -10.47
N VAL A 305 -19.44 0.22 -9.62
CA VAL A 305 -19.48 0.57 -8.20
C VAL A 305 -18.62 1.78 -7.86
N TYR A 306 -17.63 2.07 -8.70
CA TYR A 306 -16.76 3.23 -8.52
C TYR A 306 -16.09 3.64 -9.84
N ARG A 307 -15.91 4.94 -10.01
CA ARG A 307 -15.18 5.54 -11.14
C ARG A 307 -14.44 6.75 -10.64
N PHE A 308 -13.16 6.85 -10.95
CA PHE A 308 -12.33 7.99 -10.56
C PHE A 308 -11.10 8.11 -11.46
N ILE A 309 -10.42 9.24 -11.35
CA ILE A 309 -9.12 9.46 -11.97
C ILE A 309 -8.08 9.44 -10.86
N PRO A 310 -7.22 8.39 -10.79
CA PRO A 310 -6.13 8.32 -9.81
C PRO A 310 -5.04 9.33 -10.19
N TRP A 311 -5.02 10.47 -9.52
CA TRP A 311 -4.11 11.56 -9.85
C TRP A 311 -3.61 12.29 -8.61
N ARG A 312 -2.34 12.71 -8.64
CA ARG A 312 -1.71 13.56 -7.62
C ARG A 312 -1.04 14.75 -8.27
N ASP A 313 -1.30 15.93 -7.74
CA ASP A 313 -0.72 17.22 -8.16
C ASP A 313 0.06 17.91 -7.03
N ASP A 314 0.28 17.22 -5.92
CA ASP A 314 0.99 17.68 -4.73
C ASP A 314 2.46 17.22 -4.66
N CYS A 315 3.03 16.71 -5.75
CA CYS A 315 4.35 16.09 -5.76
C CYS A 315 5.49 17.06 -5.36
N ALA A 316 5.34 18.34 -5.64
CA ALA A 316 6.30 19.36 -5.20
C ALA A 316 6.46 19.43 -3.67
N SER A 317 5.44 19.02 -2.89
CA SER A 317 5.52 18.97 -1.42
C SER A 317 6.52 17.93 -0.90
N PHE A 318 6.87 16.93 -1.72
CA PHE A 318 7.85 15.89 -1.42
C PHE A 318 9.27 16.26 -1.83
N ARG A 319 9.49 17.44 -2.40
CA ARG A 319 10.80 17.87 -2.94
C ARG A 319 11.96 17.66 -1.96
N ARG A 320 11.75 17.89 -0.66
CA ARG A 320 12.78 17.70 0.40
C ARG A 320 13.32 16.26 0.52
N PHE A 321 12.58 15.28 0.02
CA PHE A 321 12.97 13.86 0.01
C PHE A 321 13.69 13.47 -1.29
N ASN A 322 13.81 14.37 -2.26
CA ASN A 322 14.28 14.08 -3.61
C ASN A 322 15.60 14.76 -3.96
N PRO A 323 16.71 14.52 -3.21
CA PRO A 323 18.00 15.18 -3.48
C PRO A 323 18.60 14.79 -4.83
N GLY A 324 18.31 13.58 -5.32
CA GLY A 324 18.84 13.03 -6.56
C GLY A 324 18.03 13.34 -7.82
N THR A 325 16.90 14.06 -7.72
CA THR A 325 16.02 14.36 -8.86
C THR A 325 16.75 15.14 -9.98
N GLY A 326 16.30 14.98 -11.22
CA GLY A 326 16.67 15.86 -12.32
C GLY A 326 16.13 17.28 -12.09
N VAL A 327 16.88 18.29 -12.47
CA VAL A 327 16.47 19.71 -12.36
C VAL A 327 16.76 20.43 -13.65
N TRP A 328 15.80 21.23 -14.10
CA TRP A 328 15.94 22.16 -15.20
C TRP A 328 15.28 23.50 -14.87
N LEU A 329 15.60 24.54 -15.63
CA LEU A 329 15.07 25.87 -15.43
C LEU A 329 13.85 26.08 -16.34
N GLU A 330 12.77 26.60 -15.74
CA GLU A 330 11.58 27.04 -16.46
C GLU A 330 11.31 28.52 -16.20
N LYS A 331 10.86 29.24 -17.20
CA LYS A 331 10.43 30.63 -17.05
C LYS A 331 9.01 30.67 -16.46
N ARG A 332 8.85 31.41 -15.38
CA ARG A 332 7.58 31.63 -14.70
C ARG A 332 7.40 33.06 -14.26
N VAL A 333 6.17 33.49 -14.09
CA VAL A 333 5.85 34.81 -13.53
C VAL A 333 5.79 34.68 -12.00
N ALA A 334 6.62 35.42 -11.30
CA ALA A 334 6.59 35.53 -9.85
C ALA A 334 5.90 36.83 -9.42
N SER A 335 5.00 36.71 -8.46
CA SER A 335 4.32 37.84 -7.84
C SER A 335 5.00 38.19 -6.52
N TYR A 336 5.21 39.48 -6.24
CA TYR A 336 5.83 39.94 -5.01
C TYR A 336 5.39 41.39 -4.69
N ILE A 337 5.68 41.88 -3.50
CA ILE A 337 5.54 43.29 -3.14
C ILE A 337 6.84 43.99 -3.47
N GLY A 338 6.78 44.99 -4.36
CA GLY A 338 7.91 45.80 -4.77
C GLY A 338 8.43 46.69 -3.62
N GLU A 339 9.55 47.36 -3.84
CA GLU A 339 10.14 48.31 -2.88
C GLU A 339 9.24 49.52 -2.58
N ASP A 340 8.35 49.83 -3.53
CA ASP A 340 7.30 50.86 -3.39
C ASP A 340 6.07 50.41 -2.60
N GLY A 341 6.07 49.18 -2.10
CA GLY A 341 4.94 48.58 -1.35
C GLY A 341 3.79 48.09 -2.20
N ASN A 342 3.90 48.15 -3.55
CA ASN A 342 2.83 47.71 -4.44
C ASN A 342 3.04 46.27 -4.92
N TYR A 343 1.93 45.64 -5.32
CA TYR A 343 1.96 44.36 -6.01
C TYR A 343 2.68 44.48 -7.36
N THR A 344 3.59 43.56 -7.60
CA THR A 344 4.42 43.56 -8.82
C THR A 344 4.61 42.12 -9.30
N GLU A 345 4.78 41.96 -10.60
CA GLU A 345 5.09 40.68 -11.25
C GLU A 345 6.37 40.82 -12.10
N LYS A 346 7.17 39.78 -12.12
CA LYS A 346 8.32 39.66 -13.04
C LYS A 346 8.52 38.22 -13.51
N GLU A 347 9.06 38.07 -14.71
CA GLU A 347 9.53 36.77 -15.18
C GLU A 347 10.82 36.40 -14.43
N ILE A 348 10.83 35.18 -13.92
CA ILE A 348 12.00 34.55 -13.28
C ILE A 348 12.29 33.19 -13.91
N GLU A 349 13.50 32.71 -13.75
CA GLU A 349 13.84 31.32 -14.00
C GLU A 349 13.70 30.50 -12.70
N GLU A 350 12.81 29.48 -12.70
CA GLU A 350 12.56 28.63 -11.57
C GLU A 350 13.15 27.23 -11.81
N PRO A 351 13.94 26.68 -10.86
CA PRO A 351 14.40 25.31 -10.94
C PRO A 351 13.25 24.33 -10.60
N VAL A 352 12.83 23.56 -11.60
CA VAL A 352 11.80 22.53 -11.46
C VAL A 352 12.46 21.15 -11.36
N GLY A 353 12.11 20.37 -10.36
CA GLY A 353 12.57 19.00 -10.22
C GLY A 353 11.66 18.02 -10.95
N SER A 354 12.22 16.97 -11.55
CA SER A 354 11.41 15.90 -12.14
C SER A 354 10.50 15.21 -11.14
N SER A 355 10.86 15.26 -9.85
CA SER A 355 10.03 14.79 -8.73
C SER A 355 8.79 15.65 -8.48
N ASP A 356 8.71 16.84 -9.03
CA ASP A 356 7.66 17.82 -8.71
C ASP A 356 6.44 17.67 -9.63
N PHE A 357 6.57 16.91 -10.72
CA PHE A 357 5.48 16.69 -11.68
C PHE A 357 4.35 15.85 -11.11
N SER A 358 3.13 16.25 -11.44
CA SER A 358 1.92 15.49 -11.17
C SER A 358 1.94 14.12 -11.85
N ARG A 359 1.41 13.10 -11.18
CA ARG A 359 1.45 11.69 -11.63
C ARG A 359 0.18 10.94 -11.30
N SER A 360 0.04 9.78 -11.92
CA SER A 360 -1.07 8.84 -11.71
C SER A 360 -1.01 8.18 -10.33
N ASN A 361 -1.54 8.90 -9.32
CA ASN A 361 -1.75 8.49 -7.93
C ASN A 361 -0.49 8.24 -7.08
N TRP A 362 0.66 8.78 -7.47
CA TRP A 362 1.88 8.68 -6.65
C TRP A 362 2.79 9.90 -6.84
N CYS A 363 3.69 10.10 -5.89
CA CYS A 363 4.80 11.04 -6.00
C CYS A 363 6.06 10.37 -5.48
N PRO A 364 7.27 10.71 -6.00
CA PRO A 364 8.52 10.21 -5.44
C PRO A 364 8.65 10.59 -3.96
N GLY A 365 8.63 9.59 -3.08
CA GLY A 365 8.65 9.77 -1.63
C GLY A 365 7.28 9.74 -0.94
N SER A 366 6.20 9.43 -1.67
CA SER A 366 4.87 9.27 -1.09
C SER A 366 4.52 7.80 -0.85
N ASP A 367 3.60 7.56 0.06
CA ASP A 367 2.81 6.33 0.12
C ASP A 367 1.54 6.48 -0.73
N VAL A 368 0.85 5.37 -0.94
CA VAL A 368 -0.43 5.28 -1.66
C VAL A 368 -1.47 4.70 -0.73
N VAL A 369 -2.45 5.53 -0.37
CA VAL A 369 -3.56 5.12 0.49
C VAL A 369 -4.60 4.39 -0.37
N PRO A 370 -5.15 3.24 0.10
CA PRO A 370 -6.21 2.56 -0.63
C PRO A 370 -7.48 3.41 -0.75
N GLU A 371 -8.08 3.44 -1.93
CA GLU A 371 -9.48 3.85 -2.07
C GLU A 371 -10.37 2.83 -1.34
N GLU A 372 -11.36 3.31 -0.61
CA GLU A 372 -12.35 2.47 0.08
C GLU A 372 -13.73 2.67 -0.50
N ILE A 373 -14.30 1.60 -1.03
CA ILE A 373 -15.61 1.60 -1.67
C ILE A 373 -16.55 0.69 -0.88
N SER A 374 -17.61 1.26 -0.30
CA SER A 374 -18.64 0.48 0.40
C SER A 374 -19.49 -0.29 -0.60
N LEU A 375 -19.56 -1.60 -0.44
CA LEU A 375 -20.45 -2.48 -1.20
C LEU A 375 -21.68 -2.89 -0.37
N GLY A 376 -21.75 -2.50 0.91
CA GLY A 376 -22.81 -2.89 1.83
C GLY A 376 -22.83 -4.38 2.14
N ASP A 377 -24.00 -4.91 2.47
CA ASP A 377 -24.21 -6.34 2.69
C ASP A 377 -24.36 -7.02 1.33
N MET A 378 -23.42 -7.89 0.99
CA MET A 378 -23.46 -8.66 -0.26
C MET A 378 -24.13 -10.02 -0.04
N PRO A 379 -24.92 -10.53 -1.01
CA PRO A 379 -25.42 -11.89 -0.98
C PRO A 379 -24.29 -12.91 -0.90
N SER A 380 -24.53 -14.04 -0.22
CA SER A 380 -23.57 -15.15 -0.26
C SER A 380 -23.57 -15.81 -1.65
N GLY A 381 -22.40 -16.25 -2.09
CA GLY A 381 -22.29 -16.94 -3.37
C GLY A 381 -21.20 -16.40 -4.26
N ARG A 382 -21.28 -16.75 -5.54
CA ARG A 382 -20.29 -16.35 -6.55
C ARG A 382 -20.58 -14.95 -7.06
N HIS A 383 -19.52 -14.16 -7.17
CA HIS A 383 -19.51 -12.79 -7.69
C HIS A 383 -18.34 -12.59 -8.63
N THR A 384 -18.36 -11.49 -9.37
CA THR A 384 -17.25 -11.06 -10.24
C THR A 384 -16.82 -9.65 -9.88
N PHE A 385 -15.52 -9.40 -9.96
CA PHE A 385 -14.91 -8.07 -9.84
C PHE A 385 -14.17 -7.74 -11.13
N THR A 386 -14.36 -6.54 -11.63
CA THR A 386 -13.74 -6.05 -12.88
C THR A 386 -13.05 -4.72 -12.64
N VAL A 387 -11.82 -4.62 -13.16
CA VAL A 387 -11.07 -3.35 -13.29
C VAL A 387 -10.93 -3.04 -14.77
N ASP A 388 -11.36 -1.85 -15.15
CA ASP A 388 -11.23 -1.32 -16.51
C ASP A 388 -10.51 0.02 -16.49
N ILE A 389 -9.48 0.17 -17.33
CA ILE A 389 -8.74 1.42 -17.54
C ILE A 389 -8.73 1.69 -19.05
N PRO A 390 -9.81 2.28 -19.59
CA PRO A 390 -10.08 2.30 -21.04
C PRO A 390 -9.02 2.99 -21.90
N LYS A 391 -8.22 3.87 -21.28
CA LYS A 391 -7.16 4.63 -21.97
C LYS A 391 -5.75 4.21 -21.55
N ALA A 392 -5.60 3.06 -20.90
CA ALA A 392 -4.28 2.51 -20.59
C ALA A 392 -3.46 2.33 -21.87
N GLN A 393 -2.17 2.64 -21.80
CA GLN A 393 -1.29 2.58 -22.97
C GLN A 393 -0.70 1.17 -23.14
N PRO A 394 -0.59 0.67 -24.38
CA PRO A 394 0.15 -0.55 -24.64
C PRO A 394 1.65 -0.35 -24.46
N ALA A 395 2.38 -1.43 -24.18
CA ALA A 395 3.83 -1.44 -24.25
C ALA A 395 4.28 -1.19 -25.70
N LYS A 396 5.32 -0.40 -25.88
CA LYS A 396 5.88 -0.05 -27.20
C LYS A 396 7.40 -0.21 -27.18
N GLY A 397 7.90 -1.27 -27.76
CA GLY A 397 9.33 -1.59 -27.76
C GLY A 397 9.86 -1.81 -26.34
N SER A 398 10.86 -1.03 -25.91
CA SER A 398 11.38 -1.02 -24.55
C SER A 398 10.62 -0.12 -23.58
N GLU A 399 9.62 0.62 -24.06
CA GLU A 399 8.79 1.50 -23.24
C GLU A 399 7.69 0.69 -22.57
N MET A 400 7.76 0.60 -21.26
CA MET A 400 6.76 -0.10 -20.45
C MET A 400 5.76 0.92 -19.90
N ASN A 401 4.52 0.83 -20.37
CA ASN A 401 3.37 1.47 -19.74
C ASN A 401 2.63 0.41 -18.94
N HIS A 402 2.36 0.65 -17.66
CA HIS A 402 1.69 -0.33 -16.83
C HIS A 402 0.99 0.30 -15.63
N TRP A 403 -0.08 -0.37 -15.18
CA TRP A 403 -0.78 -0.04 -13.95
C TRP A 403 -0.51 -1.09 -12.89
N LEU A 404 0.00 -0.65 -11.74
CA LEU A 404 0.13 -1.51 -10.58
C LEU A 404 -1.14 -1.43 -9.75
N VAL A 405 -1.94 -2.49 -9.81
CA VAL A 405 -3.24 -2.61 -9.14
C VAL A 405 -3.17 -3.66 -8.05
N SER A 406 -3.66 -3.32 -6.87
CA SER A 406 -3.96 -4.26 -5.79
C SER A 406 -5.39 -4.03 -5.31
N ALA A 407 -6.21 -5.08 -5.34
CA ALA A 407 -7.59 -5.01 -4.90
C ALA A 407 -7.91 -6.15 -3.95
N TYR A 408 -8.62 -5.84 -2.86
CA TYR A 408 -9.05 -6.83 -1.89
C TYR A 408 -10.36 -6.42 -1.24
N LEU A 409 -11.14 -7.41 -0.80
CA LEU A 409 -12.34 -7.20 -0.01
C LEU A 409 -12.03 -7.31 1.48
N VAL A 410 -12.75 -6.50 2.25
CA VAL A 410 -12.79 -6.55 3.72
C VAL A 410 -14.25 -6.62 4.14
N TRP A 411 -14.59 -7.45 5.11
CA TRP A 411 -15.94 -7.53 5.65
C TRP A 411 -15.91 -7.89 7.14
N ASP A 412 -17.02 -7.60 7.82
CA ASP A 412 -17.23 -7.94 9.23
C ASP A 412 -17.97 -9.30 9.33
N GLU A 413 -17.57 -10.14 10.32
CA GLU A 413 -18.22 -11.42 10.65
C GLU A 413 -18.93 -11.39 12.01
#